data_ac7835e57e82d5ad7875dbe116707264
#
_entry.id   ac7835e57e82d5ad7875dbe116707264
#
_cell.length_a   1.000
_cell.length_b   1.000
_cell.length_c   1.000
_cell.angle_alpha   90.00
_cell.angle_beta   90.00
_cell.angle_gamma   90.00
#
_symmetry.space_group_name_H-M   'P 1'
#
loop_
_entity.id
_entity.type
_entity.pdbx_description
1 polymer ?
#
loop_
_entity_poly.entity_id
_entity_poly.type
_entity_poly.pdbx_seq_one_letter_code
_entity_poly.pdbx_strand_id
1 'polypeptide(L)'
;VLFGMVCALGAAVCFGTATVLQAMAARAASGGGGGEAALLLRALRQWRYLAGLGLDGLGFVFQIAALRSLPIYTVGAALASSLAVTAVVAARLLRVRLSRTEWVAVGVVCAGLAMLGLASGTEGDESGPGWLPWAMLGTAAAVLVLGLTGRWLPERGRAALLGLAAGFGFGVVEVAVRLIDSLAVPELLADPSLYALLLGGGAAFLALTAALQRGSVTAATAGMVIGETVWPALVGVVWLGDGTRQGWAWVAVLGFAVAVAGALTLARFGDAPE
;
A
#
# COMPACT_ATOMS: atom_id res chain seq x y z
N VAL A 1 5.15 20.47 -2.04
CA VAL A 1 4.57 19.79 -0.85
C VAL A 1 3.05 19.72 -0.93
N LEU A 2 2.32 20.86 -1.08
CA LEU A 2 0.84 20.83 -1.09
C LEU A 2 0.27 19.97 -2.23
N PHE A 3 0.77 20.11 -3.44
CA PHE A 3 0.36 19.31 -4.60
C PHE A 3 0.58 17.81 -4.36
N GLY A 4 1.79 17.43 -3.92
CA GLY A 4 2.11 16.03 -3.61
C GLY A 4 1.22 15.45 -2.51
N MET A 5 0.91 16.24 -1.44
CA MET A 5 0.01 15.79 -0.37
C MET A 5 -1.42 15.59 -0.87
N VAL A 6 -1.94 16.46 -1.73
CA VAL A 6 -3.25 16.28 -2.37
C VAL A 6 -3.27 15.01 -3.22
N CYS A 7 -2.19 14.75 -3.98
CA CYS A 7 -2.07 13.52 -4.76
C CYS A 7 -1.99 12.27 -3.85
N ALA A 8 -1.19 12.30 -2.78
CA ALA A 8 -1.07 11.18 -1.86
C ALA A 8 -2.40 10.83 -1.16
N LEU A 9 -3.13 11.85 -0.69
CA LEU A 9 -4.46 11.67 -0.11
C LEU A 9 -5.49 11.24 -1.17
N GLY A 10 -5.39 11.77 -2.40
CA GLY A 10 -6.19 11.33 -3.53
C GLY A 10 -6.00 9.85 -3.84
N ALA A 11 -4.75 9.37 -3.85
CA ALA A 11 -4.41 7.96 -4.01
C ALA A 11 -5.04 7.11 -2.90
N ALA A 12 -4.90 7.54 -1.63
CA ALA A 12 -5.50 6.84 -0.49
C ALA A 12 -7.03 6.74 -0.57
N VAL A 13 -7.71 7.80 -1.03
CA VAL A 13 -9.16 7.80 -1.26
C VAL A 13 -9.54 6.84 -2.40
N CYS A 14 -8.78 6.83 -3.49
CA CYS A 14 -9.01 5.94 -4.61
C CYS A 14 -8.85 4.47 -4.17
N PHE A 15 -7.73 4.10 -3.57
CA PHE A 15 -7.46 2.73 -3.12
C PHE A 15 -8.45 2.26 -2.06
N GLY A 16 -8.74 3.09 -1.05
CA GLY A 16 -9.70 2.74 -0.01
C GLY A 16 -11.12 2.53 -0.55
N THR A 17 -11.55 3.35 -1.52
CA THR A 17 -12.86 3.21 -2.17
C THR A 17 -12.88 2.01 -3.12
N ALA A 18 -11.80 1.79 -3.89
CA ALA A 18 -11.64 0.63 -4.76
C ALA A 18 -11.78 -0.68 -4.00
N THR A 19 -11.09 -0.80 -2.86
CA THR A 19 -11.16 -1.98 -1.99
C THR A 19 -12.60 -2.31 -1.59
N VAL A 20 -13.41 -1.32 -1.20
CA VAL A 20 -14.81 -1.54 -0.82
C VAL A 20 -15.65 -1.98 -2.01
N LEU A 21 -15.50 -1.34 -3.18
CA LEU A 21 -16.25 -1.70 -4.38
C LEU A 21 -15.91 -3.10 -4.86
N GLN A 22 -14.64 -3.48 -4.83
CA GLN A 22 -14.17 -4.83 -5.19
C GLN A 22 -14.68 -5.88 -4.19
N ALA A 23 -14.64 -5.59 -2.89
CA ALA A 23 -15.19 -6.48 -1.87
C ALA A 23 -16.70 -6.70 -2.03
N MET A 24 -17.46 -5.64 -2.33
CA MET A 24 -18.91 -5.74 -2.62
C MET A 24 -19.17 -6.59 -3.88
N ALA A 25 -18.37 -6.42 -4.92
CA ALA A 25 -18.49 -7.20 -6.15
C ALA A 25 -18.15 -8.68 -5.93
N ALA A 26 -17.10 -8.96 -5.15
CA ALA A 26 -16.70 -10.32 -4.80
C ALA A 26 -17.79 -11.04 -3.99
N ARG A 27 -18.38 -10.37 -3.00
CA ARG A 27 -19.51 -10.91 -2.21
C ARG A 27 -20.72 -11.21 -3.09
N ALA A 28 -21.08 -10.33 -4.02
CA ALA A 28 -22.19 -10.53 -4.93
C ALA A 28 -21.94 -11.68 -5.94
N ALA A 29 -20.67 -11.95 -6.30
CA ALA A 29 -20.29 -13.04 -7.19
C ALA A 29 -20.32 -14.42 -6.49
N SER A 30 -20.14 -14.47 -5.16
CA SER A 30 -20.04 -15.70 -4.36
C SER A 30 -21.35 -16.50 -4.29
N GLY A 31 -22.51 -15.91 -4.60
CA GLY A 31 -23.83 -16.56 -4.56
C GLY A 31 -24.12 -17.57 -5.68
N GLY A 32 -23.21 -17.79 -6.63
CA GLY A 32 -23.39 -18.73 -7.74
C GLY A 32 -22.33 -19.81 -7.75
N GLY A 33 -22.70 -21.08 -7.68
CA GLY A 33 -21.77 -22.22 -7.71
C GLY A 33 -20.83 -22.19 -8.93
N GLY A 34 -19.57 -22.61 -8.73
CA GLY A 34 -18.53 -22.66 -9.77
C GLY A 34 -17.14 -22.46 -9.16
N GLY A 35 -16.09 -22.88 -9.86
CA GLY A 35 -14.69 -22.74 -9.41
C GLY A 35 -14.20 -21.27 -9.38
N GLU A 36 -13.01 -21.05 -8.80
CA GLU A 36 -12.40 -19.70 -8.61
C GLU A 36 -12.35 -18.86 -9.89
N ALA A 37 -12.04 -19.49 -11.04
CA ALA A 37 -12.01 -18.80 -12.34
C ALA A 37 -13.40 -18.27 -12.76
N ALA A 38 -14.47 -19.00 -12.45
CA ALA A 38 -15.84 -18.57 -12.74
C ALA A 38 -16.27 -17.42 -11.81
N LEU A 39 -15.82 -17.40 -10.56
CA LEU A 39 -16.04 -16.31 -9.62
C LEU A 39 -15.35 -15.02 -10.07
N LEU A 40 -14.07 -15.11 -10.50
CA LEU A 40 -13.32 -13.98 -11.05
C LEU A 40 -13.99 -13.40 -12.31
N LEU A 41 -14.40 -14.27 -13.25
CA LEU A 41 -15.10 -13.82 -14.46
C LEU A 41 -16.44 -13.13 -14.16
N ARG A 42 -17.17 -13.60 -13.14
CA ARG A 42 -18.41 -12.95 -12.69
C ARG A 42 -18.14 -11.61 -12.01
N ALA A 43 -17.09 -11.53 -11.16
CA ALA A 43 -16.69 -10.29 -10.53
C ALA A 43 -16.26 -9.26 -11.58
N LEU A 44 -15.44 -9.64 -12.56
CA LEU A 44 -15.01 -8.79 -13.68
C LEU A 44 -16.18 -8.27 -14.54
N ARG A 45 -17.31 -8.96 -14.58
CA ARG A 45 -18.52 -8.50 -15.28
C ARG A 45 -19.33 -7.47 -14.48
N GLN A 46 -19.03 -7.28 -13.20
CA GLN A 46 -19.74 -6.31 -12.36
C GLN A 46 -19.13 -4.92 -12.53
N TRP A 47 -19.96 -3.93 -12.84
CA TRP A 47 -19.52 -2.55 -12.97
C TRP A 47 -18.78 -2.02 -11.74
N ARG A 48 -19.15 -2.49 -10.52
CA ARG A 48 -18.48 -2.14 -9.27
C ARG A 48 -17.04 -2.60 -9.23
N TYR A 49 -16.76 -3.79 -9.74
CA TYR A 49 -15.39 -4.31 -9.83
C TYR A 49 -14.56 -3.50 -10.82
N LEU A 50 -15.13 -3.22 -12.01
CA LEU A 50 -14.46 -2.40 -13.03
C LEU A 50 -14.23 -0.96 -12.55
N ALA A 51 -15.20 -0.38 -11.84
CA ALA A 51 -15.03 0.93 -11.20
C ALA A 51 -13.93 0.90 -10.13
N GLY A 52 -13.86 -0.16 -9.32
CA GLY A 52 -12.77 -0.36 -8.36
C GLY A 52 -11.42 -0.44 -9.06
N LEU A 53 -11.30 -1.24 -10.12
CA LEU A 53 -10.06 -1.35 -10.90
C LEU A 53 -9.66 -0.02 -11.55
N GLY A 54 -10.63 0.75 -12.06
CA GLY A 54 -10.40 2.10 -12.58
C GLY A 54 -9.91 3.07 -11.50
N LEU A 55 -10.45 2.96 -10.27
CA LEU A 55 -9.98 3.73 -9.12
C LEU A 55 -8.57 3.31 -8.68
N ASP A 56 -8.23 2.02 -8.73
CA ASP A 56 -6.86 1.58 -8.45
C ASP A 56 -5.87 2.17 -9.46
N GLY A 57 -6.22 2.15 -10.75
CA GLY A 57 -5.40 2.79 -11.79
C GLY A 57 -5.23 4.30 -11.57
N LEU A 58 -6.31 5.00 -11.24
CA LEU A 58 -6.27 6.43 -10.92
C LEU A 58 -5.46 6.71 -9.65
N GLY A 59 -5.65 5.87 -8.62
CA GLY A 59 -4.89 5.93 -7.38
C GLY A 59 -3.39 5.76 -7.64
N PHE A 60 -3.03 4.83 -8.50
CA PHE A 60 -1.63 4.62 -8.89
C PHE A 60 -1.03 5.83 -9.61
N VAL A 61 -1.77 6.48 -10.52
CA VAL A 61 -1.33 7.74 -11.15
C VAL A 61 -1.09 8.83 -10.12
N PHE A 62 -2.00 9.00 -9.16
CA PHE A 62 -1.84 9.94 -8.06
C PHE A 62 -0.64 9.57 -7.17
N GLN A 63 -0.41 8.29 -6.90
CA GLN A 63 0.74 7.80 -6.14
C GLN A 63 2.05 8.16 -6.84
N ILE A 64 2.16 7.93 -8.15
CA ILE A 64 3.34 8.33 -8.92
C ILE A 64 3.59 9.83 -8.80
N ALA A 65 2.55 10.66 -8.97
CA ALA A 65 2.67 12.11 -8.85
C ALA A 65 3.09 12.54 -7.43
N ALA A 66 2.60 11.86 -6.41
CA ALA A 66 2.97 12.09 -5.02
C ALA A 66 4.43 11.73 -4.74
N LEU A 67 4.88 10.55 -5.19
CA LEU A 67 6.25 10.05 -5.03
C LEU A 67 7.29 10.92 -5.75
N ARG A 68 6.86 11.66 -6.77
CA ARG A 68 7.71 12.64 -7.48
C ARG A 68 7.66 14.05 -6.89
N SER A 69 7.03 14.22 -5.74
CA SER A 69 6.83 15.54 -5.12
C SER A 69 7.04 15.52 -3.61
N LEU A 70 7.13 14.35 -3.00
CA LEU A 70 7.21 14.15 -1.56
C LEU A 70 8.17 13.02 -1.21
N PRO A 71 8.78 13.08 -0.01
CA PRO A 71 9.52 11.97 0.56
C PRO A 71 8.68 10.69 0.63
N ILE A 72 9.31 9.53 0.40
CA ILE A 72 8.63 8.22 0.38
C ILE A 72 7.90 7.96 1.70
N TYR A 73 8.50 8.29 2.85
CA TYR A 73 7.87 8.09 4.16
C TYR A 73 6.55 8.86 4.33
N THR A 74 6.41 10.03 3.68
CA THR A 74 5.17 10.82 3.70
C THR A 74 4.10 10.18 2.82
N VAL A 75 4.49 9.71 1.64
CA VAL A 75 3.58 9.04 0.72
C VAL A 75 3.10 7.71 1.30
N GLY A 76 4.01 6.87 1.80
CA GLY A 76 3.67 5.58 2.43
C GLY A 76 2.69 5.73 3.60
N ALA A 77 2.93 6.71 4.49
CA ALA A 77 1.99 7.00 5.58
C ALA A 77 0.63 7.51 5.07
N ALA A 78 0.62 8.33 4.01
CA ALA A 78 -0.64 8.77 3.39
C ALA A 78 -1.41 7.59 2.77
N LEU A 79 -0.71 6.66 2.11
CA LEU A 79 -1.32 5.45 1.56
C LEU A 79 -1.87 4.52 2.65
N ALA A 80 -1.19 4.40 3.78
CA ALA A 80 -1.70 3.65 4.94
C ALA A 80 -3.05 4.22 5.44
N SER A 81 -3.35 5.50 5.21
CA SER A 81 -4.65 6.09 5.52
C SER A 81 -5.80 5.57 4.65
N SER A 82 -5.50 4.85 3.56
CA SER A 82 -6.53 4.16 2.76
C SER A 82 -7.38 3.20 3.59
N LEU A 83 -6.82 2.62 4.68
CA LEU A 83 -7.59 1.82 5.64
C LEU A 83 -8.67 2.66 6.35
N ALA A 84 -8.37 3.91 6.71
CA ALA A 84 -9.36 4.81 7.29
C ALA A 84 -10.46 5.17 6.27
N VAL A 85 -10.08 5.41 5.02
CA VAL A 85 -11.03 5.63 3.92
C VAL A 85 -11.89 4.39 3.71
N THR A 86 -11.28 3.21 3.65
CA THR A 86 -12.00 1.93 3.53
C THR A 86 -13.05 1.77 4.63
N ALA A 87 -12.68 2.03 5.89
CA ALA A 87 -13.60 1.94 7.02
C ALA A 87 -14.79 2.91 6.86
N VAL A 88 -14.52 4.18 6.54
CA VAL A 88 -15.57 5.21 6.38
C VAL A 88 -16.47 4.91 5.17
N VAL A 89 -15.89 4.54 4.02
CA VAL A 89 -16.64 4.23 2.80
C VAL A 89 -17.47 2.95 2.99
N ALA A 90 -16.90 1.90 3.60
CA ALA A 90 -17.62 0.68 3.93
C ALA A 90 -18.81 0.96 4.84
N ALA A 91 -18.60 1.75 5.91
CA ALA A 91 -19.68 2.14 6.82
C ALA A 91 -20.83 2.87 6.11
N ARG A 92 -20.51 3.77 5.18
CA ARG A 92 -21.52 4.51 4.41
C ARG A 92 -22.24 3.65 3.38
N LEU A 93 -21.51 2.85 2.60
CA LEU A 93 -22.09 2.02 1.55
C LEU A 93 -22.85 0.82 2.10
N LEU A 94 -22.37 0.20 3.18
CA LEU A 94 -22.99 -0.94 3.83
C LEU A 94 -23.98 -0.51 4.94
N ARG A 95 -24.10 0.81 5.21
CA ARG A 95 -24.96 1.39 6.25
C ARG A 95 -24.67 0.83 7.66
N VAL A 96 -23.41 0.46 7.92
CA VAL A 96 -22.93 0.03 9.22
C VAL A 96 -22.43 1.25 9.99
N ARG A 97 -22.68 1.31 11.30
CA ARG A 97 -22.18 2.40 12.14
C ARG A 97 -20.78 2.08 12.62
N LEU A 98 -19.83 2.98 12.35
CA LEU A 98 -18.49 2.91 12.95
C LEU A 98 -18.60 3.08 14.48
N SER A 99 -17.89 2.25 15.21
CA SER A 99 -17.72 2.35 16.66
C SER A 99 -16.96 3.63 17.03
N ARG A 100 -17.03 4.03 18.30
CA ARG A 100 -16.24 5.17 18.82
C ARG A 100 -14.74 4.93 18.65
N THR A 101 -14.29 3.69 18.83
CA THR A 101 -12.87 3.30 18.70
C THR A 101 -12.38 3.44 17.26
N GLU A 102 -13.20 3.07 16.28
CA GLU A 102 -12.87 3.25 14.85
C GLU A 102 -12.78 4.74 14.47
N TRP A 103 -13.69 5.58 14.98
CA TRP A 103 -13.60 7.02 14.77
C TRP A 103 -12.36 7.63 15.41
N VAL A 104 -11.98 7.18 16.61
CA VAL A 104 -10.73 7.60 17.26
C VAL A 104 -9.53 7.19 16.42
N ALA A 105 -9.51 5.95 15.92
CA ALA A 105 -8.42 5.47 15.06
C ALA A 105 -8.30 6.28 13.75
N VAL A 106 -9.41 6.63 13.10
CA VAL A 106 -9.43 7.56 11.95
C VAL A 106 -8.83 8.91 12.33
N GLY A 107 -9.23 9.47 13.49
CA GLY A 107 -8.68 10.72 13.99
C GLY A 107 -7.16 10.66 14.25
N VAL A 108 -6.68 9.54 14.79
CA VAL A 108 -5.24 9.29 15.03
C VAL A 108 -4.47 9.26 13.71
N VAL A 109 -4.98 8.56 12.69
CA VAL A 109 -4.38 8.56 11.35
C VAL A 109 -4.30 9.98 10.79
N CYS A 110 -5.41 10.74 10.84
CA CYS A 110 -5.44 12.12 10.35
C CYS A 110 -4.45 13.03 11.09
N ALA A 111 -4.31 12.87 12.41
CA ALA A 111 -3.34 13.62 13.21
C ALA A 111 -1.90 13.28 12.82
N GLY A 112 -1.57 11.99 12.66
CA GLY A 112 -0.25 11.55 12.19
C GLY A 112 0.10 12.11 10.81
N LEU A 113 -0.86 12.07 9.87
CA LEU A 113 -0.68 12.63 8.53
C LEU A 113 -0.49 14.16 8.54
N ALA A 114 -1.23 14.88 9.39
CA ALA A 114 -1.05 16.33 9.54
C ALA A 114 0.36 16.65 10.06
N MET A 115 0.86 15.88 11.04
CA MET A 115 2.23 16.03 11.55
C MET A 115 3.27 15.77 10.45
N LEU A 116 3.10 14.70 9.66
CA LEU A 116 3.98 14.39 8.54
C LEU A 116 3.96 15.48 7.47
N GLY A 117 2.79 15.97 7.08
CA GLY A 117 2.67 17.07 6.12
C GLY A 117 3.36 18.35 6.57
N LEU A 118 3.31 18.67 7.87
CA LEU A 118 4.00 19.82 8.46
C LEU A 118 5.53 19.63 8.52
N ALA A 119 5.98 18.40 8.79
CA ALA A 119 7.38 18.04 8.92
C ALA A 119 8.04 17.68 7.57
N SER A 120 7.25 17.43 6.54
CA SER A 120 7.74 17.04 5.21
C SER A 120 8.64 18.13 4.62
N GLY A 121 9.86 17.71 4.24
CA GLY A 121 10.80 18.50 3.48
C GLY A 121 10.57 18.39 1.99
N THR A 122 11.64 18.55 1.23
CA THR A 122 11.69 18.24 -0.19
C THR A 122 11.93 16.74 -0.40
N GLU A 123 11.47 16.20 -1.51
CA GLU A 123 11.92 14.89 -1.97
C GLU A 123 13.44 14.90 -2.15
N GLY A 124 14.08 13.77 -1.94
CA GLY A 124 15.50 13.63 -2.19
C GLY A 124 15.81 13.68 -3.69
N ASP A 125 16.91 14.31 -4.04
CA ASP A 125 17.37 14.52 -5.43
C ASP A 125 18.43 13.49 -5.82
N GLU A 126 18.70 12.53 -4.94
CA GLU A 126 19.71 11.50 -5.18
C GLU A 126 19.11 10.34 -6.00
N SER A 127 19.73 10.03 -7.12
CA SER A 127 19.38 8.86 -7.95
C SER A 127 19.72 7.53 -7.29
N GLY A 128 20.29 7.59 -6.08
CA GLY A 128 20.71 6.41 -5.34
C GLY A 128 21.93 5.70 -5.93
N PRO A 129 22.50 4.72 -5.22
CA PRO A 129 23.63 3.95 -5.73
C PRO A 129 23.18 3.03 -6.87
N GLY A 130 24.03 2.85 -7.90
CA GLY A 130 23.73 2.07 -9.11
C GLY A 130 23.36 0.60 -8.88
N TRP A 131 23.62 0.04 -7.71
CA TRP A 131 23.16 -1.30 -7.33
C TRP A 131 21.72 -1.35 -6.84
N LEU A 132 21.11 -0.20 -6.47
CA LEU A 132 19.80 -0.13 -5.83
C LEU A 132 18.67 -0.69 -6.73
N PRO A 133 18.59 -0.38 -8.04
CA PRO A 133 17.59 -1.00 -8.93
C PRO A 133 17.66 -2.53 -8.95
N TRP A 134 18.88 -3.08 -8.96
CA TRP A 134 19.10 -4.52 -8.92
C TRP A 134 18.73 -5.15 -7.58
N ALA A 135 18.95 -4.44 -6.47
CA ALA A 135 18.48 -4.86 -5.16
C ALA A 135 16.96 -4.89 -5.09
N MET A 136 16.29 -3.89 -5.69
CA MET A 136 14.83 -3.86 -5.80
C MET A 136 14.31 -5.06 -6.59
N LEU A 137 14.95 -5.37 -7.72
CA LEU A 137 14.60 -6.55 -8.53
C LEU A 137 14.81 -7.86 -7.75
N GLY A 138 15.92 -7.97 -7.03
CA GLY A 138 16.20 -9.11 -6.14
C GLY A 138 15.18 -9.27 -5.03
N THR A 139 14.76 -8.16 -4.41
CA THR A 139 13.70 -8.16 -3.38
C THR A 139 12.36 -8.59 -3.97
N ALA A 140 11.99 -8.08 -5.15
CA ALA A 140 10.79 -8.49 -5.86
C ALA A 140 10.79 -10.00 -6.17
N ALA A 141 11.92 -10.53 -6.63
CA ALA A 141 12.08 -11.97 -6.88
C ALA A 141 11.95 -12.80 -5.58
N ALA A 142 12.54 -12.34 -4.47
CA ALA A 142 12.39 -13.00 -3.17
C ALA A 142 10.93 -13.01 -2.68
N VAL A 143 10.22 -11.90 -2.84
CA VAL A 143 8.78 -11.81 -2.52
C VAL A 143 7.97 -12.79 -3.38
N LEU A 144 8.27 -12.87 -4.68
CA LEU A 144 7.62 -13.83 -5.58
C LEU A 144 7.83 -15.28 -5.12
N VAL A 145 9.07 -15.65 -4.79
CA VAL A 145 9.38 -16.99 -4.28
C VAL A 145 8.64 -17.27 -2.99
N LEU A 146 8.60 -16.34 -2.05
CA LEU A 146 7.84 -16.47 -0.80
C LEU A 146 6.34 -16.61 -1.05
N GLY A 147 5.77 -15.84 -1.98
CA GLY A 147 4.36 -15.96 -2.38
C GLY A 147 4.03 -17.34 -2.94
N LEU A 148 4.87 -17.87 -3.83
CA LEU A 148 4.71 -19.19 -4.46
C LEU A 148 4.93 -20.34 -3.47
N THR A 149 5.89 -20.20 -2.55
CA THR A 149 6.26 -21.23 -1.58
C THR A 149 5.52 -21.11 -0.25
N GLY A 150 4.68 -20.11 -0.09
CA GLY A 150 3.97 -19.79 1.15
C GLY A 150 3.16 -20.95 1.74
N ARG A 151 2.71 -21.90 0.90
CA ARG A 151 2.01 -23.13 1.34
C ARG A 151 2.86 -24.04 2.23
N TRP A 152 4.19 -23.95 2.15
CA TRP A 152 5.13 -24.78 2.93
C TRP A 152 5.60 -24.11 4.22
N LEU A 153 5.21 -22.85 4.44
CA LEU A 153 5.51 -22.16 5.67
C LEU A 153 4.70 -22.73 6.85
N PRO A 154 5.27 -22.73 8.07
CA PRO A 154 4.53 -23.10 9.27
C PRO A 154 3.25 -22.27 9.44
N GLU A 155 2.16 -22.88 9.87
CA GLU A 155 0.87 -22.18 10.01
C GLU A 155 0.94 -20.99 10.96
N ARG A 156 1.74 -21.13 12.05
CA ARG A 156 1.97 -20.04 12.99
C ARG A 156 2.77 -18.92 12.31
N GLY A 157 2.15 -17.75 12.18
CA GLY A 157 2.77 -16.56 11.61
C GLY A 157 2.82 -16.49 10.10
N ARG A 158 2.32 -17.51 9.36
CA ARG A 158 2.30 -17.51 7.88
C ARG A 158 1.62 -16.27 7.31
N ALA A 159 0.44 -15.91 7.83
CA ALA A 159 -0.30 -14.74 7.35
C ALA A 159 0.49 -13.44 7.56
N ALA A 160 1.09 -13.26 8.74
CA ALA A 160 1.90 -12.09 9.02
C ALA A 160 3.17 -12.03 8.14
N LEU A 161 3.83 -13.18 7.94
CA LEU A 161 5.05 -13.24 7.12
C LEU A 161 4.76 -12.97 5.63
N LEU A 162 3.70 -13.59 5.08
CA LEU A 162 3.28 -13.35 3.71
C LEU A 162 2.72 -11.92 3.52
N GLY A 163 2.01 -11.39 4.53
CA GLY A 163 1.60 -10.00 4.56
C GLY A 163 2.81 -9.05 4.54
N LEU A 164 3.81 -9.30 5.40
CA LEU A 164 5.05 -8.54 5.40
C LEU A 164 5.78 -8.62 4.06
N ALA A 165 5.86 -9.81 3.47
CA ALA A 165 6.44 -9.99 2.13
C ALA A 165 5.68 -9.20 1.06
N ALA A 166 4.34 -9.20 1.12
CA ALA A 166 3.51 -8.37 0.24
C ALA A 166 3.82 -6.88 0.41
N GLY A 167 3.94 -6.42 1.67
CA GLY A 167 4.34 -5.05 1.97
C GLY A 167 5.72 -4.70 1.42
N PHE A 168 6.69 -5.60 1.50
CA PHE A 168 7.99 -5.40 0.86
C PHE A 168 7.86 -5.27 -0.67
N GLY A 169 7.01 -6.06 -1.31
CA GLY A 169 6.77 -5.97 -2.75
C GLY A 169 6.12 -4.64 -3.16
N PHE A 170 5.13 -4.16 -2.40
CA PHE A 170 4.54 -2.83 -2.63
C PHE A 170 5.56 -1.71 -2.38
N GLY A 171 6.39 -1.82 -1.35
CA GLY A 171 7.48 -0.90 -1.11
C GLY A 171 8.53 -0.88 -2.24
N VAL A 172 8.79 -2.03 -2.90
CA VAL A 172 9.60 -2.06 -4.14
C VAL A 172 8.98 -1.20 -5.22
N VAL A 173 7.64 -1.22 -5.38
CA VAL A 173 6.94 -0.36 -6.35
C VAL A 173 7.18 1.11 -6.06
N GLU A 174 7.07 1.52 -4.78
CA GLU A 174 7.29 2.92 -4.37
C GLU A 174 8.72 3.38 -4.67
N VAL A 175 9.71 2.58 -4.28
CA VAL A 175 11.14 2.89 -4.55
C VAL A 175 11.43 2.88 -6.04
N ALA A 176 10.92 1.88 -6.78
CA ALA A 176 11.16 1.77 -8.21
C ALA A 176 10.60 2.96 -9.00
N VAL A 177 9.42 3.48 -8.63
CA VAL A 177 8.85 4.72 -9.22
C VAL A 177 9.80 5.90 -9.05
N ARG A 178 10.50 5.98 -7.92
CA ARG A 178 11.48 7.05 -7.64
C ARG A 178 12.78 6.87 -8.43
N LEU A 179 13.17 5.62 -8.72
CA LEU A 179 14.41 5.29 -9.45
C LEU A 179 14.26 5.42 -10.97
N ILE A 180 13.04 5.48 -11.50
CA ILE A 180 12.81 5.68 -12.94
C ILE A 180 12.99 7.16 -13.28
N ASP A 181 14.09 7.50 -13.95
CA ASP A 181 14.42 8.87 -14.33
C ASP A 181 13.71 9.31 -15.61
N SER A 182 13.60 8.42 -16.60
CA SER A 182 13.04 8.73 -17.92
C SER A 182 11.82 7.88 -18.25
N LEU A 183 10.78 8.53 -18.80
CA LEU A 183 9.60 7.86 -19.34
C LEU A 183 9.71 7.60 -20.84
N ALA A 184 10.83 7.95 -21.48
CA ALA A 184 11.06 7.66 -22.89
C ALA A 184 11.15 6.12 -23.08
N VAL A 185 10.39 5.61 -24.05
CA VAL A 185 10.17 4.15 -24.19
C VAL A 185 11.47 3.34 -24.29
N PRO A 186 12.50 3.74 -25.08
CA PRO A 186 13.74 2.95 -25.16
C PRO A 186 14.49 2.90 -23.83
N GLU A 187 14.57 4.02 -23.12
CA GLU A 187 15.28 4.15 -21.85
C GLU A 187 14.53 3.42 -20.73
N LEU A 188 13.22 3.59 -20.68
CA LEU A 188 12.34 2.92 -19.69
C LEU A 188 12.43 1.40 -19.80
N LEU A 189 12.46 0.85 -21.02
CA LEU A 189 12.58 -0.60 -21.22
C LEU A 189 13.97 -1.15 -20.87
N ALA A 190 15.00 -0.30 -20.86
CA ALA A 190 16.33 -0.68 -20.43
C ALA A 190 16.56 -0.55 -18.92
N ASP A 191 15.65 0.12 -18.20
CA ASP A 191 15.77 0.40 -16.78
C ASP A 191 15.35 -0.82 -15.93
N PRO A 192 16.24 -1.38 -15.08
CA PRO A 192 15.90 -2.48 -14.17
C PRO A 192 14.78 -2.13 -13.20
N SER A 193 14.59 -0.84 -12.88
CA SER A 193 13.55 -0.36 -11.97
C SER A 193 12.15 -0.63 -12.52
N LEU A 194 11.95 -0.58 -13.85
CA LEU A 194 10.68 -0.95 -14.47
C LEU A 194 10.33 -2.41 -14.18
N TYR A 195 11.29 -3.30 -14.33
CA TYR A 195 11.08 -4.73 -14.08
C TYR A 195 10.89 -5.01 -12.59
N ALA A 196 11.59 -4.28 -11.71
CA ALA A 196 11.38 -4.34 -10.27
C ALA A 196 9.96 -3.89 -9.90
N LEU A 197 9.45 -2.82 -10.50
CA LEU A 197 8.10 -2.31 -10.31
C LEU A 197 7.04 -3.36 -10.70
N LEU A 198 7.15 -3.89 -11.92
CA LEU A 198 6.17 -4.86 -12.44
C LEU A 198 6.22 -6.17 -11.66
N LEU A 199 7.42 -6.70 -11.40
CA LEU A 199 7.60 -7.92 -10.64
C LEU A 199 7.21 -7.74 -9.19
N GLY A 200 7.59 -6.61 -8.57
CA GLY A 200 7.28 -6.27 -7.18
C GLY A 200 5.78 -6.17 -6.93
N GLY A 201 5.07 -5.44 -7.80
CA GLY A 201 3.61 -5.32 -7.70
C GLY A 201 2.90 -6.66 -7.89
N GLY A 202 3.27 -7.44 -8.91
CA GLY A 202 2.71 -8.77 -9.14
C GLY A 202 3.00 -9.75 -8.01
N ALA A 203 4.24 -9.77 -7.51
CA ALA A 203 4.66 -10.61 -6.38
C ALA A 203 3.96 -10.21 -5.07
N ALA A 204 3.80 -8.91 -4.82
CA ALA A 204 3.08 -8.39 -3.66
C ALA A 204 1.63 -8.85 -3.66
N PHE A 205 0.95 -8.71 -4.79
CA PHE A 205 -0.44 -9.15 -4.94
C PHE A 205 -0.59 -10.66 -4.71
N LEU A 206 0.33 -11.46 -5.26
CA LEU A 206 0.34 -12.91 -5.06
C LEU A 206 0.57 -13.28 -3.59
N ALA A 207 1.55 -12.65 -2.94
CA ALA A 207 1.87 -12.90 -1.53
C ALA A 207 0.70 -12.49 -0.61
N LEU A 208 0.07 -11.34 -0.87
CA LEU A 208 -1.11 -10.87 -0.13
C LEU A 208 -2.29 -11.84 -0.29
N THR A 209 -2.56 -12.26 -1.51
CA THR A 209 -3.62 -13.24 -1.78
C THR A 209 -3.37 -14.55 -1.02
N ALA A 210 -2.12 -15.05 -1.03
CA ALA A 210 -1.74 -16.24 -0.29
C ALA A 210 -1.85 -16.03 1.24
N ALA A 211 -1.56 -14.83 1.75
CA ALA A 211 -1.71 -14.48 3.16
C ALA A 211 -3.18 -14.53 3.61
N LEU A 212 -4.07 -13.97 2.79
CA LEU A 212 -5.50 -13.85 3.11
C LEU A 212 -6.28 -15.16 2.97
N GLN A 213 -5.82 -16.07 2.10
CA GLN A 213 -6.51 -17.35 1.88
C GLN A 213 -6.45 -18.30 3.08
N ARG A 214 -5.44 -18.23 3.92
CA ARG A 214 -5.13 -19.28 4.91
C ARG A 214 -4.76 -18.78 6.30
N GLY A 215 -5.04 -17.51 6.63
CA GLY A 215 -4.64 -16.94 7.91
C GLY A 215 -5.51 -15.79 8.39
N SER A 216 -5.13 -15.20 9.50
CA SER A 216 -5.79 -14.03 10.05
C SER A 216 -5.62 -12.83 9.12
N VAL A 217 -6.71 -12.24 8.68
CA VAL A 217 -6.73 -11.02 7.85
C VAL A 217 -6.00 -9.89 8.57
N THR A 218 -6.23 -9.75 9.88
CA THR A 218 -5.55 -8.75 10.72
C THR A 218 -4.03 -8.92 10.69
N ALA A 219 -3.53 -10.15 10.84
CA ALA A 219 -2.09 -10.41 10.85
C ALA A 219 -1.47 -10.16 9.46
N ALA A 220 -2.17 -10.56 8.39
CA ALA A 220 -1.75 -10.30 7.01
C ALA A 220 -1.68 -8.79 6.71
N THR A 221 -2.74 -8.06 7.04
CA THR A 221 -2.83 -6.61 6.79
C THR A 221 -1.83 -5.84 7.65
N ALA A 222 -1.65 -6.20 8.92
CA ALA A 222 -0.66 -5.57 9.79
C ALA A 222 0.76 -5.78 9.25
N GLY A 223 1.11 -7.00 8.82
CA GLY A 223 2.38 -7.28 8.18
C GLY A 223 2.59 -6.45 6.91
N MET A 224 1.57 -6.39 6.04
CA MET A 224 1.60 -5.62 4.79
C MET A 224 1.86 -4.13 5.07
N VAL A 225 1.09 -3.51 5.95
CA VAL A 225 1.23 -2.08 6.26
C VAL A 225 2.63 -1.76 6.81
N ILE A 226 3.17 -2.61 7.71
CA ILE A 226 4.52 -2.43 8.24
C ILE A 226 5.56 -2.55 7.10
N GLY A 227 5.44 -3.57 6.27
CA GLY A 227 6.37 -3.80 5.16
C GLY A 227 6.31 -2.68 4.11
N GLU A 228 5.11 -2.21 3.75
CA GLU A 228 4.90 -1.16 2.75
C GLU A 228 5.33 0.22 3.21
N THR A 229 5.29 0.50 4.53
CA THR A 229 5.58 1.84 5.04
C THR A 229 6.99 1.99 5.58
N VAL A 230 7.50 1.02 6.34
CA VAL A 230 8.74 1.21 7.11
C VAL A 230 9.99 1.08 6.24
N TRP A 231 10.09 -0.01 5.47
CA TRP A 231 11.32 -0.26 4.73
C TRP A 231 11.54 0.70 3.55
N PRO A 232 10.52 1.06 2.71
CA PRO A 232 10.75 2.04 1.65
C PRO A 232 11.03 3.44 2.21
N ALA A 233 10.46 3.79 3.37
CA ALA A 233 10.81 5.02 4.08
C ALA A 233 12.29 5.06 4.47
N LEU A 234 12.84 3.93 4.96
CA LEU A 234 14.27 3.81 5.26
C LEU A 234 15.13 3.95 4.00
N VAL A 235 14.72 3.33 2.89
CA VAL A 235 15.42 3.47 1.59
C VAL A 235 15.42 4.93 1.14
N GLY A 236 14.29 5.61 1.22
CA GLY A 236 14.16 7.02 0.87
C GLY A 236 15.10 7.92 1.66
N VAL A 237 15.14 7.75 2.97
CA VAL A 237 15.98 8.58 3.85
C VAL A 237 17.47 8.25 3.69
N VAL A 238 17.84 6.96 3.56
CA VAL A 238 19.27 6.55 3.59
C VAL A 238 19.93 6.68 2.22
N TRP A 239 19.23 6.39 1.13
CA TRP A 239 19.84 6.30 -0.20
C TRP A 239 19.29 7.26 -1.24
N LEU A 240 18.09 7.82 -1.02
CA LEU A 240 17.48 8.75 -1.97
C LEU A 240 17.48 10.21 -1.47
N GLY A 241 18.07 10.47 -0.28
CA GLY A 241 18.21 11.82 0.25
C GLY A 241 16.90 12.45 0.74
N ASP A 242 15.86 11.64 1.00
CA ASP A 242 14.59 12.17 1.53
C ASP A 242 14.83 12.90 2.87
N GLY A 243 14.51 14.19 2.90
CA GLY A 243 14.75 15.04 4.04
C GLY A 243 13.47 15.48 4.75
N THR A 244 13.65 15.97 5.97
CA THR A 244 12.60 16.65 6.72
C THR A 244 12.89 18.13 6.77
N ARG A 245 11.87 18.96 7.06
CA ARG A 245 12.09 20.37 7.37
C ARG A 245 13.08 20.49 8.54
N GLN A 246 14.00 21.46 8.45
CA GLN A 246 15.06 21.64 9.43
C GLN A 246 14.50 21.74 10.86
N GLY A 247 15.00 20.89 11.77
CA GLY A 247 14.56 20.81 13.17
C GLY A 247 13.24 20.03 13.39
N TRP A 248 12.59 19.52 12.34
CA TRP A 248 11.30 18.84 12.43
C TRP A 248 11.36 17.31 12.30
N ALA A 249 12.57 16.74 12.29
CA ALA A 249 12.75 15.29 12.15
C ALA A 249 11.99 14.48 13.22
N TRP A 250 11.97 14.94 14.48
CA TRP A 250 11.22 14.30 15.55
C TRP A 250 9.71 14.32 15.32
N VAL A 251 9.18 15.40 14.70
CA VAL A 251 7.74 15.48 14.33
C VAL A 251 7.43 14.50 13.22
N ALA A 252 8.33 14.33 12.24
CA ALA A 252 8.17 13.35 11.16
C ALA A 252 8.14 11.92 11.72
N VAL A 253 9.09 11.57 12.60
CA VAL A 253 9.14 10.23 13.23
C VAL A 253 7.88 9.97 14.07
N LEU A 254 7.46 10.95 14.88
CA LEU A 254 6.26 10.81 15.71
C LEU A 254 5.00 10.73 14.84
N GLY A 255 4.86 11.58 13.84
CA GLY A 255 3.72 11.58 12.90
C GLY A 255 3.62 10.27 12.13
N PHE A 256 4.76 9.73 11.67
CA PHE A 256 4.81 8.43 11.01
C PHE A 256 4.36 7.30 11.95
N ALA A 257 4.92 7.25 13.16
CA ALA A 257 4.53 6.24 14.16
C ALA A 257 3.03 6.33 14.52
N VAL A 258 2.49 7.54 14.69
CA VAL A 258 1.08 7.77 15.01
C VAL A 258 0.19 7.34 13.83
N ALA A 259 0.54 7.70 12.58
CA ALA A 259 -0.23 7.32 11.40
C ALA A 259 -0.28 5.79 11.23
N VAL A 260 0.88 5.13 11.33
CA VAL A 260 0.99 3.67 11.22
C VAL A 260 0.24 2.96 12.36
N ALA A 261 0.37 3.44 13.60
CA ALA A 261 -0.35 2.86 14.75
C ALA A 261 -1.87 2.99 14.57
N GLY A 262 -2.36 4.15 14.08
CA GLY A 262 -3.77 4.35 13.76
C GLY A 262 -4.26 3.41 12.65
N ALA A 263 -3.49 3.25 11.58
CA ALA A 263 -3.80 2.34 10.48
C ALA A 263 -3.85 0.87 10.95
N LEU A 264 -2.86 0.43 11.74
CA LEU A 264 -2.84 -0.91 12.33
C LEU A 264 -4.01 -1.16 13.29
N THR A 265 -4.44 -0.12 14.01
CA THR A 265 -5.62 -0.21 14.87
C THR A 265 -6.88 -0.43 14.03
N LEU A 266 -7.05 0.30 12.93
CA LEU A 266 -8.18 0.11 12.01
C LEU A 266 -8.17 -1.27 11.37
N ALA A 267 -7.00 -1.80 10.99
CA ALA A 267 -6.87 -3.14 10.44
C ALA A 267 -7.42 -4.24 11.37
N ARG A 268 -7.29 -4.05 12.70
CA ARG A 268 -7.82 -5.01 13.69
C ARG A 268 -9.34 -5.05 13.77
N PHE A 269 -10.01 -3.95 13.46
CA PHE A 269 -11.49 -3.88 13.52
C PHE A 269 -12.16 -4.45 12.26
N GLY A 270 -11.44 -4.59 11.15
CA GLY A 270 -11.94 -5.25 9.95
C GLY A 270 -12.23 -6.75 10.10
N ASP A 271 -11.76 -7.37 11.19
CA ASP A 271 -11.93 -8.79 11.53
C ASP A 271 -12.98 -9.04 12.63
N ALA A 272 -13.73 -8.02 13.08
CA ALA A 272 -14.77 -8.23 14.08
C ALA A 272 -15.79 -9.26 13.54
N PRO A 273 -16.06 -10.36 14.29
CA PRO A 273 -17.04 -11.34 13.86
C PRO A 273 -18.42 -10.71 13.76
N GLU A 274 -19.15 -11.07 12.69
CA GLU A 274 -20.56 -10.75 12.47
C GLU A 274 -21.45 -11.34 13.57
#